data_82e4642468cc8ec90890dc79df7d8d8d
#
_entry.id   82e4642468cc8ec90890dc79df7d8d8d
#
_cell.length_a   1.000
_cell.length_b   1.000
_cell.length_c   1.000
_cell.angle_alpha   90.00
_cell.angle_beta   90.00
_cell.angle_gamma   90.00
#
_symmetry.space_group_name_H-M   'P 1'
#
loop_
_entity.id
_entity.type
_entity.pdbx_description
1 polymer ?
#
loop_
_entity_poly.entity_id
_entity_poly.type
_entity_poly.pdbx_seq_one_letter_code
_entity_poly.pdbx_strand_id
1 'polypeptide(L)'
;SLEKALAANPDVLVVNTASRALSPQEASERVAAIANRLKAIAPDLVMKKIDSRLKGNVAAETLALADGLGRHRIVVCPAIPDQQRLTRNGHVIGRGVDQPISIAALFGQSSVTVCDADTDADLDNIANTHDWQNGLAVGARGFGLALARRIGNGSSGSAQASSLTLTDRTLFAFGSRDPITVSQMHRLDRHDRLAVLADAPHGQLGDLDAPLRLPALLRCTGDIREDGKMVAERFAEGVRKVVATSDIEMLMIGGGDTALAVLTALGIDVLFPMGEVEPGIPWFKVTLHDGKRLRCAVKSGGFGTADSLVAVLPAKPDQKSTDSKETSIGRS
;
A
#
# COMPACT_ATOMS: atom_id res chain seq x y z
N SER A 1 6.78 12.78 -9.62
CA SER A 1 7.64 13.72 -8.89
C SER A 1 6.82 14.62 -7.95
N LEU A 2 7.49 15.21 -6.97
CA LEU A 2 6.84 16.06 -5.97
C LEU A 2 6.16 17.28 -6.63
N GLU A 3 6.79 17.89 -7.62
CA GLU A 3 6.23 19.04 -8.36
C GLU A 3 4.92 18.71 -9.03
N LYS A 4 4.85 17.54 -9.69
CA LYS A 4 3.63 17.07 -10.37
C LYS A 4 2.49 16.84 -9.36
N ALA A 5 2.82 16.28 -8.17
CA ALA A 5 1.84 16.08 -7.12
C ALA A 5 1.35 17.42 -6.54
N LEU A 6 2.26 18.39 -6.33
CA LEU A 6 1.92 19.73 -5.85
C LEU A 6 1.11 20.55 -6.86
N ALA A 7 1.38 20.39 -8.15
CA ALA A 7 0.61 21.07 -9.21
C ALA A 7 -0.88 20.64 -9.23
N ALA A 8 -1.20 19.48 -8.66
CA ALA A 8 -2.58 19.01 -8.50
C ALA A 8 -3.32 19.66 -7.32
N ASN A 9 -2.63 20.50 -6.52
CA ASN A 9 -3.15 21.17 -5.33
C ASN A 9 -3.94 20.22 -4.40
N PRO A 10 -3.33 19.13 -3.90
CA PRO A 10 -4.03 18.13 -3.10
C PRO A 10 -4.29 18.65 -1.68
N ASP A 11 -5.44 18.31 -1.10
CA ASP A 11 -5.72 18.55 0.33
C ASP A 11 -4.78 17.72 1.24
N VAL A 12 -4.39 16.53 0.79
CA VAL A 12 -3.45 15.65 1.48
C VAL A 12 -2.37 15.18 0.52
N LEU A 13 -1.12 15.45 0.88
CA LEU A 13 0.06 15.00 0.15
C LEU A 13 0.80 13.91 0.92
N VAL A 14 1.01 12.75 0.30
CA VAL A 14 1.84 11.67 0.85
C VAL A 14 3.11 11.51 0.02
N VAL A 15 4.27 11.60 0.67
CA VAL A 15 5.58 11.43 0.02
C VAL A 15 6.21 10.13 0.48
N ASN A 16 6.46 9.21 -0.46
CA ASN A 16 7.24 8.00 -0.19
C ASN A 16 8.73 8.32 -0.35
N THR A 17 9.48 8.27 0.74
CA THR A 17 10.93 8.49 0.76
C THR A 17 11.73 7.26 0.32
N ALA A 18 11.14 6.07 0.33
CA ALA A 18 11.81 4.79 0.05
C ALA A 18 13.15 4.64 0.83
N SER A 19 13.18 5.09 2.09
CA SER A 19 14.40 5.24 2.91
C SER A 19 14.63 4.09 3.89
N ARG A 20 13.69 3.13 3.98
CA ARG A 20 13.71 2.06 4.99
C ARG A 20 14.97 1.19 4.96
N ALA A 21 15.49 0.90 3.77
CA ALA A 21 16.68 0.05 3.57
C ALA A 21 17.99 0.83 3.49
N LEU A 22 17.95 2.15 3.61
CA LEU A 22 19.12 3.01 3.61
C LEU A 22 19.80 3.02 4.98
N SER A 23 21.05 3.46 5.01
CA SER A 23 21.71 3.81 6.28
C SER A 23 20.95 4.98 6.97
N PRO A 24 21.06 5.11 8.29
CA PRO A 24 20.42 6.22 9.02
C PRO A 24 20.79 7.60 8.48
N GLN A 25 22.03 7.77 8.05
CA GLN A 25 22.52 9.02 7.47
C GLN A 25 21.85 9.32 6.12
N GLU A 26 21.89 8.37 5.18
CA GLU A 26 21.25 8.54 3.87
C GLU A 26 19.73 8.75 3.97
N ALA A 27 19.08 8.08 4.94
CA ALA A 27 17.67 8.27 5.23
C ALA A 27 17.38 9.69 5.73
N SER A 28 18.21 10.20 6.65
CA SER A 28 18.13 11.59 7.16
C SER A 28 18.30 12.62 6.05
N GLU A 29 19.32 12.47 5.23
CA GLU A 29 19.61 13.39 4.11
C GLU A 29 18.44 13.43 3.11
N ARG A 30 17.89 12.28 2.79
CA ARG A 30 16.73 12.17 1.89
C ARG A 30 15.50 12.85 2.45
N VAL A 31 15.21 12.64 3.74
CA VAL A 31 14.07 13.27 4.41
C VAL A 31 14.27 14.79 4.57
N ALA A 32 15.48 15.24 4.90
CA ALA A 32 15.80 16.66 4.99
C ALA A 32 15.61 17.38 3.65
N ALA A 33 16.02 16.78 2.54
CA ALA A 33 15.80 17.34 1.21
C ALA A 33 14.31 17.54 0.89
N ILE A 34 13.46 16.61 1.32
CA ILE A 34 12.00 16.70 1.17
C ILE A 34 11.43 17.77 2.13
N ALA A 35 11.88 17.77 3.39
CA ALA A 35 11.43 18.73 4.39
C ALA A 35 11.66 20.19 3.93
N ASN A 36 12.82 20.49 3.36
CA ASN A 36 13.14 21.80 2.81
C ASN A 36 12.17 22.26 1.70
N ARG A 37 11.68 21.31 0.89
CA ARG A 37 10.69 21.59 -0.15
C ARG A 37 9.28 21.76 0.43
N LEU A 38 8.91 20.97 1.43
CA LEU A 38 7.62 21.07 2.12
C LEU A 38 7.51 22.34 2.96
N LYS A 39 8.62 22.85 3.47
CA LYS A 39 8.65 24.08 4.25
C LYS A 39 8.07 25.28 3.49
N ALA A 40 8.31 25.35 2.18
CA ALA A 40 7.77 26.40 1.32
C ALA A 40 6.25 26.35 1.15
N ILE A 41 5.63 25.19 1.38
CA ILE A 41 4.19 24.97 1.26
C ILE A 41 3.47 25.30 2.57
N ALA A 42 4.20 25.31 3.69
CA ALA A 42 3.71 25.57 5.04
C ALA A 42 2.46 24.72 5.41
N PRO A 43 2.51 23.39 5.35
CA PRO A 43 1.35 22.55 5.62
C PRO A 43 0.86 22.73 7.07
N ASP A 44 -0.45 22.80 7.28
CA ASP A 44 -1.06 22.95 8.60
C ASP A 44 -0.74 21.77 9.53
N LEU A 45 -0.74 20.56 8.97
CA LEU A 45 -0.43 19.33 9.69
C LEU A 45 0.62 18.52 8.95
N VAL A 46 1.62 18.03 9.67
CA VAL A 46 2.61 17.08 9.14
C VAL A 46 2.63 15.81 9.98
N MET A 47 2.53 14.67 9.30
CA MET A 47 2.69 13.37 9.92
C MET A 47 3.86 12.61 9.32
N LYS A 48 4.79 12.14 10.15
CA LYS A 48 5.77 11.12 9.80
C LYS A 48 5.17 9.73 10.02
N LYS A 49 4.81 9.06 8.94
CA LYS A 49 4.34 7.68 9.04
C LYS A 49 5.52 6.74 9.32
N ILE A 50 5.39 5.93 10.35
CA ILE A 50 6.40 4.95 10.77
C ILE A 50 5.84 3.53 10.79
N ASP A 51 6.74 2.54 10.83
CA ASP A 51 6.38 1.15 11.09
C ASP A 51 5.88 1.00 12.52
N SER A 52 4.78 0.28 12.74
CA SER A 52 4.18 0.11 14.07
C SER A 52 5.00 -0.77 15.01
N ARG A 53 6.00 -1.49 14.51
CA ARG A 53 7.02 -2.22 15.30
C ARG A 53 8.36 -1.49 15.29
N LEU A 54 8.35 -0.21 14.91
CA LEU A 54 9.50 0.69 14.91
C LEU A 54 10.68 0.25 14.02
N LYS A 55 10.41 -0.55 12.98
CA LYS A 55 11.43 -0.98 12.01
C LYS A 55 11.82 0.14 11.06
N GLY A 56 13.10 0.16 10.67
CA GLY A 56 13.67 1.16 9.77
C GLY A 56 14.28 2.33 10.53
N ASN A 57 14.52 3.43 9.84
CA ASN A 57 15.27 4.60 10.34
C ASN A 57 14.37 5.61 11.09
N VAL A 58 13.51 5.11 12.02
CA VAL A 58 12.43 5.90 12.65
C VAL A 58 12.95 7.20 13.26
N ALA A 59 13.94 7.14 14.15
CA ALA A 59 14.45 8.32 14.82
C ALA A 59 15.18 9.26 13.85
N ALA A 60 16.09 8.73 13.04
CA ALA A 60 16.89 9.51 12.11
C ALA A 60 16.01 10.32 11.13
N GLU A 61 15.02 9.67 10.54
CA GLU A 61 14.08 10.31 9.62
C GLU A 61 13.16 11.32 10.33
N THR A 62 12.71 11.00 11.55
CA THR A 62 11.82 11.89 12.32
C THR A 62 12.53 13.17 12.70
N LEU A 63 13.76 13.06 13.21
CA LEU A 63 14.56 14.23 13.63
C LEU A 63 14.93 15.11 12.44
N ALA A 64 15.32 14.49 11.32
CA ALA A 64 15.61 15.23 10.09
C ALA A 64 14.38 15.97 9.54
N LEU A 65 13.18 15.39 9.64
CA LEU A 65 11.94 16.04 9.25
C LEU A 65 11.58 17.19 10.19
N ALA A 66 11.68 16.95 11.50
CA ALA A 66 11.40 17.96 12.53
C ALA A 66 12.30 19.20 12.37
N ASP A 67 13.59 18.98 12.20
CA ASP A 67 14.60 20.03 12.03
C ASP A 67 14.35 20.82 10.72
N GLY A 68 14.21 20.12 9.61
CA GLY A 68 13.99 20.74 8.29
C GLY A 68 12.73 21.59 8.23
N LEU A 69 11.66 21.21 8.96
CA LEU A 69 10.41 21.97 9.04
C LEU A 69 10.38 22.99 10.19
N GLY A 70 11.30 22.93 11.15
CA GLY A 70 11.27 23.73 12.38
C GLY A 70 10.15 23.28 13.34
N ARG A 71 9.73 22.00 13.32
CA ARG A 71 8.66 21.44 14.15
C ARG A 71 9.23 20.56 15.25
N HIS A 72 9.69 21.16 16.33
CA HIS A 72 10.40 20.45 17.40
C HIS A 72 9.49 19.81 18.47
N ARG A 73 8.18 20.06 18.42
CA ARG A 73 7.21 19.35 19.26
C ARG A 73 6.85 18.00 18.62
N ILE A 74 7.62 16.98 18.92
CA ILE A 74 7.44 15.65 18.31
C ILE A 74 6.54 14.81 19.21
N VAL A 75 5.39 14.37 18.68
CA VAL A 75 4.43 13.49 19.38
C VAL A 75 4.41 12.12 18.70
N VAL A 76 4.73 11.08 19.45
CA VAL A 76 4.92 9.72 18.92
C VAL A 76 3.85 8.78 19.48
N CYS A 77 3.05 8.18 18.61
CA CYS A 77 2.11 7.12 18.96
C CYS A 77 1.98 6.08 17.81
N PRO A 78 2.71 4.96 17.87
CA PRO A 78 2.67 3.92 16.84
C PRO A 78 1.53 2.92 16.98
N ALA A 79 0.58 3.10 17.89
CA ALA A 79 -0.51 2.16 18.14
C ALA A 79 -1.39 1.90 16.90
N ILE A 80 -1.86 0.66 16.78
CA ILE A 80 -2.88 0.19 15.82
C ILE A 80 -3.82 -0.75 16.58
N PRO A 81 -4.82 -0.21 17.30
CA PRO A 81 -5.68 -1.00 18.18
C PRO A 81 -6.41 -2.16 17.50
N ASP A 82 -6.94 -1.96 16.29
CA ASP A 82 -7.62 -3.00 15.51
C ASP A 82 -6.69 -4.18 15.10
N GLN A 83 -5.37 -3.98 15.17
CA GLN A 83 -4.37 -5.03 15.00
C GLN A 83 -3.83 -5.56 16.34
N GLN A 84 -4.43 -5.16 17.45
CA GLN A 84 -3.95 -5.52 18.80
C GLN A 84 -2.49 -5.11 19.05
N ARG A 85 -2.03 -4.02 18.42
CA ARG A 85 -0.72 -3.43 18.63
C ARG A 85 -0.89 -2.09 19.32
N LEU A 86 -0.41 -2.02 20.56
CA LEU A 86 -0.73 -0.95 21.51
C LEU A 86 0.52 -0.20 21.90
N THR A 87 0.33 0.99 22.44
CA THR A 87 1.39 1.74 23.11
C THR A 87 1.02 1.89 24.58
N ARG A 88 1.81 1.30 25.49
CA ARG A 88 1.61 1.37 26.93
C ARG A 88 2.92 1.66 27.65
N ASN A 89 2.87 2.57 28.63
CA ASN A 89 4.03 3.00 29.40
C ASN A 89 5.24 3.33 28.51
N GLY A 90 4.99 4.02 27.38
CA GLY A 90 6.00 4.40 26.42
C GLY A 90 6.60 3.25 25.58
N HIS A 91 5.99 2.08 25.58
CA HIS A 91 6.46 0.90 24.85
C HIS A 91 5.43 0.42 23.84
N VAL A 92 5.91 -0.07 22.70
CA VAL A 92 5.08 -0.85 21.76
C VAL A 92 4.96 -2.26 22.28
N ILE A 93 3.72 -2.76 22.38
CA ILE A 93 3.38 -4.11 22.82
C ILE A 93 2.31 -4.75 21.93
N GLY A 94 2.04 -6.02 22.14
CA GLY A 94 0.93 -6.74 21.53
C GLY A 94 1.31 -7.55 20.29
N ARG A 95 0.39 -7.76 19.38
CA ARG A 95 0.52 -8.71 18.28
C ARG A 95 1.76 -8.48 17.42
N GLY A 96 2.63 -9.50 17.31
CA GLY A 96 3.87 -9.48 16.54
C GLY A 96 5.00 -8.69 17.20
N VAL A 97 4.92 -8.49 18.53
CA VAL A 97 5.95 -7.86 19.37
C VAL A 97 6.26 -8.84 20.49
N ASP A 98 7.39 -9.54 20.38
CA ASP A 98 7.78 -10.58 21.33
C ASP A 98 8.25 -10.01 22.68
N GLN A 99 8.89 -8.84 22.64
CA GLN A 99 9.33 -8.09 23.81
C GLN A 99 8.91 -6.62 23.67
N PRO A 100 8.48 -5.95 24.74
CA PRO A 100 8.14 -4.52 24.71
C PRO A 100 9.26 -3.67 24.10
N ILE A 101 8.95 -2.84 23.10
CA ILE A 101 9.92 -1.99 22.41
C ILE A 101 9.81 -0.58 22.96
N SER A 102 10.84 -0.09 23.66
CA SER A 102 10.87 1.27 24.19
C SER A 102 10.93 2.29 23.06
N ILE A 103 9.97 3.20 23.00
CA ILE A 103 9.93 4.27 22.01
C ILE A 103 11.00 5.33 22.34
N ALA A 104 11.10 5.74 23.59
CA ALA A 104 12.06 6.74 24.03
C ALA A 104 13.52 6.31 23.76
N ALA A 105 13.84 5.02 23.93
CA ALA A 105 15.19 4.52 23.67
C ALA A 105 15.65 4.70 22.22
N LEU A 106 14.74 4.77 21.25
CA LEU A 106 15.08 5.02 19.83
C LEU A 106 15.55 6.45 19.59
N PHE A 107 15.03 7.41 20.36
CA PHE A 107 15.32 8.83 20.16
C PHE A 107 16.49 9.32 21.03
N GLY A 108 17.03 8.45 21.89
CA GLY A 108 18.17 8.77 22.76
C GLY A 108 17.89 9.99 23.65
N GLN A 109 18.69 11.05 23.52
CA GLN A 109 18.52 12.28 24.30
C GLN A 109 17.57 13.30 23.65
N SER A 110 17.01 12.98 22.49
CA SER A 110 16.09 13.88 21.81
C SER A 110 14.74 13.94 22.54
N SER A 111 14.22 15.15 22.75
CA SER A 111 12.95 15.34 23.44
C SER A 111 11.79 14.95 22.50
N VAL A 112 11.08 13.88 22.85
CA VAL A 112 9.84 13.46 22.20
C VAL A 112 8.76 13.19 23.24
N THR A 113 7.52 13.53 22.92
CA THR A 113 6.36 13.17 23.73
C THR A 113 5.82 11.83 23.23
N VAL A 114 5.93 10.77 24.04
CA VAL A 114 5.34 9.48 23.74
C VAL A 114 3.95 9.43 24.35
N CYS A 115 2.94 9.12 23.54
CA CYS A 115 1.55 9.00 23.97
C CYS A 115 1.13 7.53 23.95
N ASP A 116 0.55 7.08 25.05
CA ASP A 116 -0.03 5.76 25.15
C ASP A 116 -1.41 5.72 24.50
N ALA A 117 -1.75 4.61 23.85
CA ALA A 117 -3.05 4.37 23.25
C ALA A 117 -3.34 2.88 23.16
N ASP A 118 -4.50 2.48 23.69
CA ASP A 118 -5.06 1.14 23.64
C ASP A 118 -6.26 1.04 22.69
N THR A 119 -6.92 2.15 22.46
CA THR A 119 -8.15 2.26 21.66
C THR A 119 -8.05 3.34 20.59
N ASP A 120 -8.96 3.29 19.61
CA ASP A 120 -9.09 4.36 18.62
C ASP A 120 -9.52 5.69 19.28
N ALA A 121 -10.29 5.63 20.37
CA ALA A 121 -10.68 6.82 21.13
C ALA A 121 -9.46 7.52 21.79
N ASP A 122 -8.48 6.75 22.27
CA ASP A 122 -7.22 7.32 22.77
C ASP A 122 -6.46 8.04 21.65
N LEU A 123 -6.39 7.44 20.47
CA LEU A 123 -5.76 8.06 19.30
C LEU A 123 -6.49 9.33 18.87
N ASP A 124 -7.83 9.34 18.90
CA ASP A 124 -8.63 10.54 18.60
C ASP A 124 -8.37 11.64 19.62
N ASN A 125 -8.27 11.31 20.91
CA ASN A 125 -7.92 12.24 21.96
C ASN A 125 -6.55 12.87 21.72
N ILE A 126 -5.53 12.06 21.41
CA ILE A 126 -4.18 12.55 21.06
C ILE A 126 -4.26 13.48 19.85
N ALA A 127 -4.98 13.08 18.80
CA ALA A 127 -5.12 13.89 17.59
C ALA A 127 -5.78 15.25 17.88
N ASN A 128 -6.72 15.33 18.82
CA ASN A 128 -7.48 16.54 19.11
C ASN A 128 -6.84 17.48 20.14
N THR A 129 -5.95 16.97 20.99
CA THR A 129 -5.39 17.75 22.10
C THR A 129 -4.07 18.45 21.78
N HIS A 130 -3.41 18.12 20.69
CA HIS A 130 -2.10 18.70 20.32
C HIS A 130 -2.22 19.79 19.25
N ASP A 131 -1.33 20.79 19.36
CA ASP A 131 -1.12 21.82 18.33
C ASP A 131 -0.25 21.24 17.20
N TRP A 132 -0.85 21.01 16.02
CA TRP A 132 -0.18 20.45 14.86
C TRP A 132 0.43 21.49 13.92
N GLN A 133 0.15 22.78 14.08
CA GLN A 133 0.80 23.83 13.30
C GLN A 133 2.30 23.90 13.62
N ASN A 134 2.64 23.69 14.90
CA ASN A 134 4.02 23.71 15.39
C ASN A 134 4.51 22.30 15.78
N GLY A 135 3.65 21.30 15.71
CA GLY A 135 3.92 19.93 16.08
C GLY A 135 4.21 19.01 14.88
N LEU A 136 4.93 17.94 15.14
CA LEU A 136 5.13 16.83 14.22
C LEU A 136 4.47 15.59 14.80
N ALA A 137 3.43 15.09 14.11
CA ALA A 137 2.81 13.83 14.44
C ALA A 137 3.69 12.67 13.90
N VAL A 138 3.98 11.69 14.74
CA VAL A 138 4.76 10.51 14.37
C VAL A 138 4.00 9.26 14.78
N GLY A 139 3.62 8.42 13.82
CA GLY A 139 2.83 7.25 14.16
C GLY A 139 2.58 6.30 13.01
N ALA A 140 1.86 5.23 13.31
CA ALA A 140 1.46 4.24 12.32
C ALA A 140 0.05 4.56 11.76
N ARG A 141 -0.57 3.60 11.09
CA ARG A 141 -1.87 3.75 10.45
C ARG A 141 -2.96 4.24 11.41
N GLY A 142 -3.00 3.70 12.63
CA GLY A 142 -4.03 4.10 13.62
C GLY A 142 -4.01 5.60 13.88
N PHE A 143 -2.83 6.17 14.13
CA PHE A 143 -2.70 7.61 14.37
C PHE A 143 -3.02 8.44 13.12
N GLY A 144 -2.65 7.95 11.93
CA GLY A 144 -3.02 8.60 10.67
C GLY A 144 -4.53 8.66 10.46
N LEU A 145 -5.27 7.60 10.81
CA LEU A 145 -6.73 7.59 10.76
C LEU A 145 -7.37 8.57 11.74
N ALA A 146 -6.84 8.67 12.96
CA ALA A 146 -7.31 9.65 13.95
C ALA A 146 -7.10 11.10 13.47
N LEU A 147 -5.93 11.40 12.91
CA LEU A 147 -5.67 12.71 12.30
C LEU A 147 -6.59 13.00 11.11
N ALA A 148 -6.89 11.98 10.29
CA ALA A 148 -7.82 12.11 9.18
C ALA A 148 -9.24 12.41 9.65
N ARG A 149 -9.74 11.76 10.71
CA ARG A 149 -11.03 12.07 11.33
C ARG A 149 -11.08 13.50 11.88
N ARG A 150 -10.00 13.96 12.49
CA ARG A 150 -9.89 15.35 12.96
C ARG A 150 -10.00 16.36 11.81
N ILE A 151 -9.26 16.15 10.70
CA ILE A 151 -9.31 17.03 9.53
C ILE A 151 -10.70 17.03 8.90
N GLY A 152 -11.35 15.86 8.83
CA GLY A 152 -12.69 15.69 8.29
C GLY A 152 -13.82 16.15 9.21
N ASN A 153 -13.55 16.85 10.32
CA ASN A 153 -14.53 17.30 11.31
C ASN A 153 -15.46 16.18 11.81
N GLY A 154 -14.91 14.98 12.03
CA GLY A 154 -15.70 13.82 12.47
C GLY A 154 -16.64 13.24 11.41
N SER A 155 -16.77 13.89 10.26
CA SER A 155 -17.36 13.22 9.13
C SER A 155 -16.41 12.07 8.79
N SER A 156 -16.83 10.85 9.10
CA SER A 156 -16.36 9.69 8.34
C SER A 156 -16.77 10.00 6.90
N GLY A 157 -15.89 10.75 6.23
CA GLY A 157 -16.08 11.06 4.84
C GLY A 157 -16.18 9.73 4.13
N SER A 158 -17.39 9.28 3.89
CA SER A 158 -17.66 8.57 2.68
C SER A 158 -17.43 9.59 1.55
N ALA A 159 -16.19 10.03 1.35
CA ALA A 159 -15.78 10.34 0.00
C ALA A 159 -16.37 9.16 -0.76
N GLN A 160 -17.35 9.41 -1.65
CA GLN A 160 -17.98 8.36 -2.41
C GLN A 160 -16.82 7.56 -3.01
N ALA A 161 -16.42 6.51 -2.28
CA ALA A 161 -15.35 5.63 -2.72
C ALA A 161 -15.83 5.18 -4.08
N SER A 162 -15.15 5.64 -5.13
CA SER A 162 -15.56 5.30 -6.49
C SER A 162 -15.57 3.79 -6.54
N SER A 163 -16.73 3.18 -6.75
CA SER A 163 -16.82 1.72 -6.79
C SER A 163 -15.86 1.21 -7.86
N LEU A 164 -14.96 0.31 -7.49
CA LEU A 164 -14.07 -0.30 -8.45
C LEU A 164 -14.90 -1.10 -9.46
N THR A 165 -14.84 -0.74 -10.72
CA THR A 165 -15.46 -1.55 -11.78
C THR A 165 -14.60 -2.78 -12.02
N LEU A 166 -15.14 -3.95 -11.74
CA LEU A 166 -14.47 -5.23 -11.94
C LEU A 166 -14.38 -5.58 -13.43
N THR A 167 -13.31 -6.28 -13.81
CA THR A 167 -13.08 -6.68 -15.20
C THR A 167 -12.26 -7.95 -15.30
N ASP A 168 -12.55 -8.80 -16.28
CA ASP A 168 -11.72 -9.96 -16.60
C ASP A 168 -10.39 -9.56 -17.27
N ARG A 169 -10.25 -8.30 -17.74
CA ARG A 169 -8.98 -7.76 -18.24
C ARG A 169 -8.06 -7.35 -17.09
N THR A 170 -7.90 -8.26 -16.12
CA THR A 170 -7.12 -8.07 -14.89
C THR A 170 -5.80 -8.82 -14.95
N LEU A 171 -4.71 -8.11 -14.67
CA LEU A 171 -3.38 -8.67 -14.43
C LEU A 171 -3.06 -8.61 -12.93
N PHE A 172 -2.77 -9.75 -12.36
CA PHE A 172 -2.22 -9.88 -11.00
C PHE A 172 -0.71 -10.04 -11.10
N ALA A 173 0.06 -9.16 -10.45
CA ALA A 173 1.51 -9.15 -10.42
C ALA A 173 2.02 -9.22 -8.98
N PHE A 174 2.44 -10.39 -8.53
CA PHE A 174 2.70 -10.66 -7.12
C PHE A 174 4.16 -11.08 -6.87
N GLY A 175 4.90 -10.23 -6.16
CA GLY A 175 6.24 -10.56 -5.65
C GLY A 175 6.26 -10.92 -4.16
N SER A 176 5.16 -10.70 -3.45
CA SER A 176 5.06 -10.98 -2.02
C SER A 176 5.04 -12.47 -1.74
N ARG A 177 5.86 -12.87 -0.76
CA ARG A 177 5.93 -14.25 -0.22
C ARG A 177 5.28 -14.37 1.17
N ASP A 178 4.51 -13.36 1.56
CA ASP A 178 3.73 -13.42 2.79
C ASP A 178 2.73 -14.59 2.72
N PRO A 179 2.63 -15.44 3.76
CA PRO A 179 1.79 -16.63 3.75
C PRO A 179 0.32 -16.34 3.40
N ILE A 180 -0.20 -15.18 3.82
CA ILE A 180 -1.57 -14.76 3.50
C ILE A 180 -1.69 -14.54 1.99
N THR A 181 -0.77 -13.81 1.39
CA THR A 181 -0.75 -13.56 -0.06
C THR A 181 -0.60 -14.87 -0.85
N VAL A 182 0.28 -15.76 -0.42
CA VAL A 182 0.46 -17.08 -1.06
C VAL A 182 -0.85 -17.89 -1.03
N SER A 183 -1.52 -17.93 0.13
CA SER A 183 -2.82 -18.61 0.27
C SER A 183 -3.89 -18.01 -0.66
N GLN A 184 -3.93 -16.67 -0.79
CA GLN A 184 -4.85 -15.97 -1.68
C GLN A 184 -4.59 -16.30 -3.16
N MET A 185 -3.32 -16.34 -3.59
CA MET A 185 -2.95 -16.74 -4.96
C MET A 185 -3.36 -18.19 -5.25
N HIS A 186 -3.13 -19.12 -4.32
CA HIS A 186 -3.58 -20.50 -4.47
C HIS A 186 -5.12 -20.61 -4.53
N ARG A 187 -5.83 -19.75 -3.80
CA ARG A 187 -7.28 -19.72 -3.85
C ARG A 187 -7.78 -19.18 -5.20
N LEU A 188 -7.19 -18.10 -5.70
CA LEU A 188 -7.50 -17.54 -7.02
C LEU A 188 -7.30 -18.59 -8.12
N ASP A 189 -6.19 -19.33 -8.09
CA ASP A 189 -5.88 -20.39 -9.04
C ASP A 189 -6.92 -21.51 -9.01
N ARG A 190 -7.30 -21.99 -7.81
CA ARG A 190 -8.32 -23.05 -7.63
C ARG A 190 -9.73 -22.65 -8.09
N HIS A 191 -10.03 -21.37 -8.20
CA HIS A 191 -11.32 -20.91 -8.71
C HIS A 191 -11.47 -21.04 -10.24
N ASP A 192 -10.44 -21.54 -10.93
CA ASP A 192 -10.44 -21.73 -12.40
C ASP A 192 -10.90 -20.46 -13.14
N ARG A 193 -10.34 -19.32 -12.72
CA ARG A 193 -10.66 -18.01 -13.29
C ARG A 193 -9.50 -17.42 -14.08
N LEU A 194 -8.30 -17.97 -13.93
CA LEU A 194 -7.11 -17.51 -14.61
C LEU A 194 -7.00 -18.13 -16.01
N ALA A 195 -6.81 -17.29 -17.02
CA ALA A 195 -6.44 -17.75 -18.36
C ALA A 195 -4.95 -18.11 -18.43
N VAL A 196 -4.12 -17.47 -17.60
CA VAL A 196 -2.67 -17.70 -17.50
C VAL A 196 -2.22 -17.63 -16.05
N LEU A 197 -1.40 -18.60 -15.64
CA LEU A 197 -0.59 -18.57 -14.44
C LEU A 197 0.87 -18.72 -14.87
N ALA A 198 1.70 -17.71 -14.60
CA ALA A 198 3.12 -17.72 -14.95
C ALA A 198 4.00 -17.47 -13.72
N ASP A 199 4.95 -18.35 -13.53
CA ASP A 199 5.99 -18.22 -12.51
C ASP A 199 7.14 -17.37 -13.03
N ALA A 200 7.69 -16.53 -12.16
CA ALA A 200 8.87 -15.72 -12.40
C ALA A 200 9.97 -16.11 -11.39
N PRO A 201 10.72 -17.18 -11.64
CA PRO A 201 11.85 -17.56 -10.80
C PRO A 201 12.84 -16.41 -10.69
N HIS A 202 13.16 -16.02 -9.43
CA HIS A 202 14.07 -14.89 -9.16
C HIS A 202 13.66 -13.58 -9.86
N GLY A 203 12.36 -13.39 -10.09
CA GLY A 203 11.80 -12.24 -10.79
C GLY A 203 11.86 -12.31 -12.33
N GLN A 204 12.40 -13.36 -12.91
CA GLN A 204 12.48 -13.50 -14.37
C GLN A 204 11.23 -14.15 -14.92
N LEU A 205 10.43 -13.38 -15.65
CA LEU A 205 9.36 -13.94 -16.48
C LEU A 205 10.02 -14.55 -17.74
N GLY A 206 9.63 -15.79 -18.05
CA GLY A 206 9.96 -16.42 -19.32
C GLY A 206 9.27 -15.74 -20.51
N ASP A 207 9.43 -16.32 -21.69
CA ASP A 207 8.71 -15.86 -22.87
C ASP A 207 7.22 -16.14 -22.68
N LEU A 208 6.41 -15.08 -22.77
CA LEU A 208 4.96 -15.15 -22.70
C LEU A 208 4.38 -14.75 -24.05
N ASP A 209 3.31 -15.45 -24.45
CA ASP A 209 2.56 -15.08 -25.64
C ASP A 209 2.06 -13.63 -25.52
N ALA A 210 2.20 -12.87 -26.59
CA ALA A 210 1.70 -11.50 -26.67
C ALA A 210 0.64 -11.37 -27.76
N PRO A 211 -0.55 -10.81 -27.46
CA PRO A 211 -1.01 -10.33 -26.16
C PRO A 211 -1.33 -11.45 -25.17
N LEU A 212 -1.06 -11.21 -23.88
CA LEU A 212 -1.36 -12.17 -22.82
C LEU A 212 -2.86 -12.36 -22.65
N ARG A 213 -3.32 -13.61 -22.54
CA ARG A 213 -4.72 -13.91 -22.21
C ARG A 213 -5.00 -13.54 -20.75
N LEU A 214 -6.13 -12.91 -20.49
CA LEU A 214 -6.54 -12.41 -19.18
C LEU A 214 -7.83 -13.10 -18.69
N PRO A 215 -8.08 -13.19 -17.39
CA PRO A 215 -7.22 -12.74 -16.28
C PRO A 215 -5.93 -13.56 -16.16
N ALA A 216 -4.83 -12.92 -15.75
CA ALA A 216 -3.56 -13.58 -15.61
C ALA A 216 -2.91 -13.31 -14.24
N LEU A 217 -2.20 -14.30 -13.69
CA LEU A 217 -1.38 -14.17 -12.49
C LEU A 217 0.09 -14.41 -12.82
N LEU A 218 0.89 -13.39 -12.63
CA LEU A 218 2.35 -13.44 -12.64
C LEU A 218 2.82 -13.45 -11.18
N ARG A 219 3.65 -14.41 -10.78
CA ARG A 219 4.14 -14.50 -9.40
C ARG A 219 5.63 -14.76 -9.32
N CYS A 220 6.32 -14.04 -8.45
CA CYS A 220 7.71 -14.34 -8.14
C CYS A 220 7.82 -15.67 -7.39
N THR A 221 8.73 -16.52 -7.86
CA THR A 221 9.09 -17.80 -7.25
C THR A 221 10.62 -17.89 -7.08
N GLY A 222 11.16 -19.03 -6.63
CA GLY A 222 12.59 -19.26 -6.44
C GLY A 222 13.07 -19.01 -5.01
N ASP A 223 14.38 -19.06 -4.77
CA ASP A 223 15.00 -18.97 -3.45
C ASP A 223 14.96 -17.52 -2.91
N ILE A 224 14.93 -17.37 -1.56
CA ILE A 224 14.88 -16.08 -0.85
C ILE A 224 16.28 -15.46 -0.70
N ARG A 225 17.32 -16.15 -1.12
CA ARG A 225 18.73 -15.75 -0.90
C ARG A 225 19.21 -14.61 -1.81
N GLU A 226 18.47 -14.25 -2.85
CA GLU A 226 18.82 -13.12 -3.71
C GLU A 226 18.37 -11.78 -3.10
N ASP A 227 19.04 -10.71 -3.54
CA ASP A 227 18.66 -9.35 -3.18
C ASP A 227 17.22 -9.07 -3.66
N GLY A 228 16.32 -8.86 -2.72
CA GLY A 228 14.91 -8.62 -2.97
C GLY A 228 14.64 -7.43 -3.90
N LYS A 229 15.52 -6.42 -3.89
CA LYS A 229 15.41 -5.26 -4.78
C LYS A 229 15.67 -5.66 -6.23
N MET A 230 16.74 -6.41 -6.49
CA MET A 230 17.05 -6.90 -7.84
C MET A 230 15.95 -7.81 -8.39
N VAL A 231 15.41 -8.69 -7.54
CA VAL A 231 14.28 -9.56 -7.91
C VAL A 231 13.06 -8.74 -8.29
N ALA A 232 12.71 -7.72 -7.49
CA ALA A 232 11.58 -6.85 -7.75
C ALA A 232 11.77 -6.02 -9.05
N GLU A 233 12.99 -5.53 -9.33
CA GLU A 233 13.30 -4.78 -10.55
C GLU A 233 13.19 -5.66 -11.81
N ARG A 234 13.72 -6.90 -11.78
CA ARG A 234 13.58 -7.85 -12.91
C ARG A 234 12.11 -8.19 -13.17
N PHE A 235 11.36 -8.46 -12.10
CA PHE A 235 9.94 -8.75 -12.19
C PHE A 235 9.15 -7.57 -12.76
N ALA A 236 9.45 -6.38 -12.31
CA ALA A 236 8.82 -5.15 -12.77
C ALA A 236 9.05 -4.91 -14.28
N GLU A 237 10.24 -5.19 -14.79
CA GLU A 237 10.51 -5.07 -16.23
C GLU A 237 9.69 -6.10 -17.04
N GLY A 238 9.55 -7.33 -16.55
CA GLY A 238 8.67 -8.32 -17.18
C GLY A 238 7.22 -7.88 -17.17
N VAL A 239 6.71 -7.38 -16.03
CA VAL A 239 5.34 -6.83 -15.92
C VAL A 239 5.14 -5.66 -16.88
N ARG A 240 6.12 -4.75 -16.99
CA ARG A 240 6.07 -3.59 -17.92
C ARG A 240 5.86 -4.04 -19.36
N LYS A 241 6.61 -5.08 -19.81
CA LYS A 241 6.46 -5.64 -21.16
C LYS A 241 5.05 -6.20 -21.38
N VAL A 242 4.52 -6.97 -20.43
CA VAL A 242 3.16 -7.51 -20.51
C VAL A 242 2.11 -6.40 -20.55
N VAL A 243 2.25 -5.35 -19.72
CA VAL A 243 1.34 -4.19 -19.73
C VAL A 243 1.35 -3.44 -21.08
N ALA A 244 2.53 -3.34 -21.70
CA ALA A 244 2.68 -2.66 -23.01
C ALA A 244 2.04 -3.44 -24.16
N THR A 245 2.03 -4.79 -24.11
CA THR A 245 1.61 -5.64 -25.23
C THR A 245 0.22 -6.25 -25.07
N SER A 246 -0.42 -6.07 -23.90
CA SER A 246 -1.71 -6.72 -23.58
C SER A 246 -2.78 -5.69 -23.22
N ASP A 247 -4.04 -6.05 -23.46
CA ASP A 247 -5.20 -5.17 -23.22
C ASP A 247 -5.67 -5.25 -21.76
N ILE A 248 -4.83 -4.72 -20.87
CA ILE A 248 -5.06 -4.72 -19.41
C ILE A 248 -5.84 -3.46 -19.03
N GLU A 249 -6.91 -3.61 -18.27
CA GLU A 249 -7.66 -2.52 -17.64
C GLU A 249 -7.40 -2.39 -16.15
N MET A 250 -7.10 -3.52 -15.48
CA MET A 250 -6.82 -3.57 -14.06
C MET A 250 -5.48 -4.25 -13.81
N LEU A 251 -4.61 -3.58 -13.07
CA LEU A 251 -3.34 -4.12 -12.58
C LEU A 251 -3.39 -4.20 -11.05
N MET A 252 -3.36 -5.40 -10.48
CA MET A 252 -3.27 -5.60 -9.05
C MET A 252 -1.87 -6.06 -8.67
N ILE A 253 -1.18 -5.29 -7.83
CA ILE A 253 0.21 -5.53 -7.45
C ILE A 253 0.28 -5.99 -5.99
N GLY A 254 0.95 -7.10 -5.75
CA GLY A 254 1.13 -7.68 -4.42
C GLY A 254 2.57 -7.60 -3.91
N GLY A 255 2.74 -6.89 -2.76
CA GLY A 255 4.02 -6.61 -2.13
C GLY A 255 4.46 -5.16 -2.29
N GLY A 256 4.91 -4.52 -1.20
CA GLY A 256 5.28 -3.10 -1.21
C GLY A 256 6.47 -2.80 -2.12
N ASP A 257 7.54 -3.58 -2.03
CA ASP A 257 8.75 -3.41 -2.85
C ASP A 257 8.45 -3.71 -4.33
N THR A 258 7.64 -4.74 -4.58
CA THR A 258 7.15 -5.07 -5.93
C THR A 258 6.33 -3.93 -6.52
N ALA A 259 5.43 -3.34 -5.72
CA ALA A 259 4.61 -2.22 -6.18
C ALA A 259 5.48 -1.01 -6.53
N LEU A 260 6.45 -0.67 -5.70
CA LEU A 260 7.37 0.42 -5.99
C LEU A 260 8.14 0.17 -7.30
N ALA A 261 8.69 -1.04 -7.48
CA ALA A 261 9.45 -1.39 -8.68
C ALA A 261 8.58 -1.36 -9.95
N VAL A 262 7.37 -1.96 -9.91
CA VAL A 262 6.44 -2.00 -11.05
C VAL A 262 5.95 -0.60 -11.41
N LEU A 263 5.53 0.21 -10.43
CA LEU A 263 5.08 1.58 -10.69
C LEU A 263 6.22 2.43 -11.29
N THR A 264 7.44 2.27 -10.77
CA THR A 264 8.63 2.94 -11.32
C THR A 264 8.90 2.52 -12.77
N ALA A 265 8.87 1.22 -13.06
CA ALA A 265 9.08 0.69 -14.41
C ALA A 265 8.01 1.16 -15.42
N LEU A 266 6.78 1.39 -14.94
CA LEU A 266 5.67 1.96 -15.72
C LEU A 266 5.72 3.50 -15.83
N GLY A 267 6.70 4.15 -15.20
CA GLY A 267 6.82 5.62 -15.17
C GLY A 267 5.74 6.32 -14.34
N ILE A 268 5.14 5.60 -13.40
CA ILE A 268 4.09 6.13 -12.51
C ILE A 268 4.75 6.61 -11.22
N ASP A 269 4.85 7.92 -11.06
CA ASP A 269 5.49 8.58 -9.92
C ASP A 269 4.51 9.32 -8.99
N VAL A 270 3.25 9.47 -9.42
CA VAL A 270 2.17 10.09 -8.63
C VAL A 270 0.93 9.21 -8.70
N LEU A 271 0.32 8.96 -7.55
CA LEU A 271 -0.90 8.17 -7.42
C LEU A 271 -2.01 9.04 -6.81
N PHE A 272 -3.21 8.98 -7.39
CA PHE A 272 -4.40 9.60 -6.85
C PHE A 272 -5.34 8.51 -6.33
N PRO A 273 -5.46 8.34 -4.99
CA PRO A 273 -6.35 7.33 -4.41
C PRO A 273 -7.80 7.58 -4.80
N MET A 274 -8.49 6.52 -5.21
CA MET A 274 -9.89 6.56 -5.62
C MET A 274 -10.81 5.86 -4.61
N GLY A 275 -10.24 5.01 -3.75
CA GLY A 275 -10.93 4.21 -2.76
C GLY A 275 -10.12 2.96 -2.41
N GLU A 276 -10.78 1.99 -1.80
CA GLU A 276 -10.21 0.69 -1.46
C GLU A 276 -11.00 -0.43 -2.16
N VAL A 277 -10.31 -1.47 -2.58
CA VAL A 277 -10.92 -2.73 -3.04
C VAL A 277 -11.58 -3.42 -1.85
N GLU A 278 -10.84 -3.47 -0.75
CA GLU A 278 -11.26 -3.82 0.60
C GLU A 278 -10.33 -3.10 1.60
N PRO A 279 -10.65 -3.02 2.89
CA PRO A 279 -9.87 -2.25 3.85
C PRO A 279 -8.36 -2.58 3.80
N GLY A 280 -7.54 -1.57 3.51
CA GLY A 280 -6.09 -1.69 3.39
C GLY A 280 -5.58 -2.08 2.00
N ILE A 281 -6.42 -2.18 0.99
CA ILE A 281 -6.05 -2.42 -0.41
C ILE A 281 -6.52 -1.24 -1.28
N PRO A 282 -5.77 -0.13 -1.29
CA PRO A 282 -6.13 1.05 -2.06
C PRO A 282 -6.04 0.80 -3.56
N TRP A 283 -6.91 1.48 -4.32
CA TRP A 283 -6.82 1.51 -5.77
C TRP A 283 -6.75 2.94 -6.33
N PHE A 284 -6.20 3.05 -7.52
CA PHE A 284 -5.83 4.30 -8.18
C PHE A 284 -6.22 4.27 -9.65
N LYS A 285 -6.51 5.43 -10.23
CA LYS A 285 -6.50 5.62 -11.69
C LYS A 285 -5.11 6.11 -12.09
N VAL A 286 -4.52 5.46 -13.07
CA VAL A 286 -3.21 5.82 -13.60
C VAL A 286 -3.28 5.96 -15.11
N THR A 287 -2.47 6.85 -15.66
CA THR A 287 -2.30 7.01 -17.10
C THR A 287 -0.83 6.81 -17.42
N LEU A 288 -0.53 5.87 -18.30
CA LEU A 288 0.82 5.57 -18.76
C LEU A 288 1.29 6.64 -19.77
N HIS A 289 2.59 6.63 -20.09
CA HIS A 289 3.18 7.59 -21.03
C HIS A 289 2.59 7.51 -22.46
N ASP A 290 2.13 6.34 -22.88
CA ASP A 290 1.45 6.10 -24.15
C ASP A 290 -0.03 6.52 -24.17
N GLY A 291 -0.52 7.08 -23.06
CA GLY A 291 -1.91 7.49 -22.88
C GLY A 291 -2.86 6.38 -22.44
N LYS A 292 -2.39 5.15 -22.31
CA LYS A 292 -3.20 4.03 -21.79
C LYS A 292 -3.63 4.29 -20.35
N ARG A 293 -4.92 4.10 -20.05
CA ARG A 293 -5.49 4.27 -18.72
C ARG A 293 -5.68 2.91 -18.06
N LEU A 294 -5.21 2.79 -16.82
CA LEU A 294 -5.35 1.60 -16.00
C LEU A 294 -5.99 1.96 -14.67
N ARG A 295 -6.69 0.99 -14.09
CA ARG A 295 -6.95 0.93 -12.66
C ARG A 295 -5.82 0.14 -12.04
N CYS A 296 -5.22 0.64 -10.99
CA CYS A 296 -4.12 -0.02 -10.31
C CYS A 296 -4.47 -0.19 -8.83
N ALA A 297 -4.38 -1.39 -8.28
CA ALA A 297 -4.50 -1.63 -6.84
C ALA A 297 -3.19 -2.14 -6.27
N VAL A 298 -2.88 -1.74 -5.04
CA VAL A 298 -1.67 -2.18 -4.33
C VAL A 298 -2.07 -2.90 -3.05
N LYS A 299 -1.64 -4.15 -2.93
CA LYS A 299 -1.87 -5.00 -1.77
C LYS A 299 -0.58 -5.24 -1.00
N SER A 300 -0.54 -4.83 0.26
CA SER A 300 0.53 -5.25 1.17
C SER A 300 0.38 -6.72 1.55
N GLY A 301 1.49 -7.44 1.80
CA GLY A 301 1.51 -8.89 1.98
C GLY A 301 0.50 -9.42 3.00
N GLY A 302 0.45 -8.84 4.20
CA GLY A 302 -0.38 -9.30 5.31
C GLY A 302 -1.83 -8.81 5.30
N PHE A 303 -2.33 -8.21 4.22
CA PHE A 303 -3.67 -7.63 4.15
C PHE A 303 -4.66 -8.50 3.37
N GLY A 304 -5.94 -8.26 3.65
CA GLY A 304 -7.07 -8.86 2.97
C GLY A 304 -7.55 -10.18 3.56
N THR A 305 -8.67 -10.66 3.04
CA THR A 305 -9.28 -11.94 3.35
C THR A 305 -8.77 -13.03 2.41
N ALA A 306 -9.19 -14.28 2.61
CA ALA A 306 -8.83 -15.38 1.73
C ALA A 306 -9.31 -15.16 0.27
N ASP A 307 -10.41 -14.43 0.10
CA ASP A 307 -11.05 -14.20 -1.19
C ASP A 307 -10.70 -12.87 -1.87
N SER A 308 -9.83 -12.05 -1.27
CA SER A 308 -9.49 -10.70 -1.77
C SER A 308 -9.12 -10.66 -3.25
N LEU A 309 -8.39 -11.65 -3.76
CA LEU A 309 -8.02 -11.68 -5.18
C LEU A 309 -9.15 -12.15 -6.09
N VAL A 310 -9.98 -13.05 -5.60
CA VAL A 310 -11.17 -13.52 -6.34
C VAL A 310 -12.20 -12.40 -6.46
N ALA A 311 -12.36 -11.60 -5.41
CA ALA A 311 -13.31 -10.49 -5.35
C ALA A 311 -12.98 -9.34 -6.34
N VAL A 312 -11.77 -9.29 -6.89
CA VAL A 312 -11.37 -8.31 -7.92
C VAL A 312 -11.91 -8.67 -9.31
N LEU A 313 -12.31 -9.91 -9.52
CA LEU A 313 -12.88 -10.37 -10.79
C LEU A 313 -14.40 -10.26 -10.77
N PRO A 314 -15.05 -9.99 -11.91
CA PRO A 314 -16.51 -10.01 -12.00
C PRO A 314 -17.06 -11.39 -11.67
N ALA A 315 -18.31 -11.50 -11.22
CA ALA A 315 -18.96 -12.79 -11.01
C ALA A 315 -18.95 -13.61 -12.31
N LYS A 316 -18.81 -14.95 -12.20
CA LYS A 316 -19.02 -15.82 -13.37
C LYS A 316 -20.44 -15.59 -13.88
N PRO A 317 -20.66 -15.39 -15.20
CA PRO A 317 -22.00 -15.43 -15.72
C PRO A 317 -22.60 -16.81 -15.40
N ASP A 318 -23.82 -16.82 -14.84
CA ASP A 318 -24.54 -18.05 -14.59
C ASP A 318 -24.58 -18.89 -15.88
N GLN A 319 -24.06 -20.10 -15.86
CA GLN A 319 -24.32 -21.07 -16.90
C GLN A 319 -25.81 -21.36 -16.82
N LYS A 320 -26.63 -20.60 -17.59
CA LYS A 320 -28.03 -20.95 -17.79
C LYS A 320 -28.06 -22.38 -18.33
N SER A 321 -28.71 -23.26 -17.57
CA SER A 321 -29.02 -24.61 -17.94
C SER A 321 -29.57 -24.64 -19.36
N THR A 322 -28.78 -25.12 -20.31
CA THR A 322 -29.22 -25.55 -21.65
C THR A 322 -29.76 -26.97 -21.55
N ASP A 323 -30.67 -27.22 -20.60
CA ASP A 323 -31.41 -28.48 -20.51
C ASP A 323 -32.89 -28.16 -20.39
N SER A 324 -33.52 -27.84 -21.53
CA SER A 324 -34.96 -28.06 -21.71
C SER A 324 -35.39 -27.73 -23.16
N LYS A 325 -35.01 -28.57 -24.13
CA LYS A 325 -35.73 -28.71 -25.38
C LYS A 325 -35.33 -30.04 -26.05
N GLU A 326 -35.70 -31.13 -25.46
CA GLU A 326 -35.96 -32.38 -26.20
C GLU A 326 -37.07 -33.08 -25.45
N THR A 327 -38.21 -33.16 -26.05
CA THR A 327 -39.19 -34.21 -26.01
C THR A 327 -40.61 -33.66 -26.11
N SER A 328 -41.10 -33.51 -27.32
CA SER A 328 -42.47 -33.89 -27.65
C SER A 328 -42.68 -33.85 -29.18
N ILE A 329 -42.14 -34.87 -29.84
CA ILE A 329 -42.69 -35.31 -31.14
C ILE A 329 -43.09 -36.76 -30.95
N GLY A 330 -44.35 -37.02 -31.08
CA GLY A 330 -44.72 -38.34 -31.39
C GLY A 330 -46.01 -38.86 -30.82
N ARG A 331 -47.01 -39.05 -31.74
CA ARG A 331 -48.14 -39.99 -31.75
C ARG A 331 -49.47 -39.39 -31.24
N SER A 332 -50.42 -39.10 -32.08
CA SER A 332 -51.19 -39.96 -33.04
C SER A 332 -51.99 -39.04 -33.93
#